data_4b98ff6f689191725de692b2357f876f
#
_entry.id   4b98ff6f689191725de692b2357f876f
#
_cell.length_a   1.000
_cell.length_b   1.000
_cell.length_c   1.000
_cell.angle_alpha   90.00
_cell.angle_beta   90.00
_cell.angle_gamma   90.00
#
_symmetry.space_group_name_H-M   'P 1'
#
loop_
_entity.id
_entity.type
_entity.pdbx_description
1 polymer ?
#
loop_
_entity_poly.entity_id
_entity_poly.type
_entity_poly.pdbx_seq_one_letter_code
_entity_poly.pdbx_strand_id
1 'polypeptide(L)'
;MVEPEVVVVPAGDALLGDPPRTEHVNVFAIARKPVTVAEYAMFVDGKSHGPPGVGAPDGAGAPEEWERKRRDAPVDGVSWADAVTYCRWLTVGTGRIYRLPDEREWEKAARMPGTLEELGALREWTNSWQNGGRVLRTGEDPAARVFAGEDLAHVGFRIVRGMTGR
;
A
#
# COMPACT_ATOMS: atom_id res chain seq x y z
N MET A 1 -15.65 -1.41 11.32
CA MET A 1 -14.42 -1.41 10.48
C MET A 1 -13.38 -0.54 11.16
N VAL A 2 -12.18 -1.07 11.37
CA VAL A 2 -11.10 -0.32 12.02
C VAL A 2 -10.30 0.39 10.93
N GLU A 3 -10.17 1.72 11.06
CA GLU A 3 -9.33 2.50 10.15
C GLU A 3 -7.85 2.29 10.48
N PRO A 4 -6.98 2.15 9.47
CA PRO A 4 -5.55 2.04 9.71
C PRO A 4 -4.96 3.34 10.29
N GLU A 5 -3.94 3.18 11.14
CA GLU A 5 -3.19 4.30 11.67
C GLU A 5 -2.41 4.97 10.54
N VAL A 6 -2.63 6.25 10.36
CA VAL A 6 -1.93 7.05 9.36
C VAL A 6 -1.11 8.16 10.01
N VAL A 7 -0.03 8.55 9.34
CA VAL A 7 0.80 9.69 9.70
C VAL A 7 0.72 10.74 8.59
N VAL A 8 0.56 11.99 8.99
CA VAL A 8 0.52 13.11 8.05
C VAL A 8 1.94 13.50 7.66
N VAL A 9 2.18 13.51 6.35
CA VAL A 9 3.43 14.02 5.77
C VAL A 9 3.13 15.41 5.19
N PRO A 10 3.76 16.46 5.73
CA PRO A 10 3.46 17.83 5.30
C PRO A 10 3.88 18.06 3.85
N ALA A 11 3.19 18.99 3.19
CA ALA A 11 3.57 19.44 1.85
C ALA A 11 4.96 20.09 1.89
N GLY A 12 5.69 19.96 0.81
CA GLY A 12 6.99 20.57 0.67
C GLY A 12 7.89 19.87 -0.33
N ASP A 13 9.04 20.47 -0.55
CA ASP A 13 10.03 19.94 -1.45
C ASP A 13 10.85 18.81 -0.78
N ALA A 14 11.20 17.81 -1.56
CA ALA A 14 12.04 16.70 -1.13
C ALA A 14 13.01 16.33 -2.25
N LEU A 15 14.19 15.82 -1.87
CA LEU A 15 15.12 15.22 -2.82
C LEU A 15 14.72 13.78 -3.06
N LEU A 16 14.26 13.49 -4.27
CA LEU A 16 13.71 12.19 -4.65
C LEU A 16 14.36 11.68 -5.93
N GLY A 17 14.36 10.36 -6.07
CA GLY A 17 14.87 9.69 -7.27
C GLY A 17 16.37 9.40 -7.25
N ASP A 18 16.83 8.78 -8.32
CA ASP A 18 18.24 8.51 -8.58
C ASP A 18 18.55 8.82 -10.06
N PRO A 19 19.34 9.87 -10.37
CA PRO A 19 19.93 10.84 -9.43
C PRO A 19 18.88 11.70 -8.73
N PRO A 20 19.17 12.17 -7.49
CA PRO A 20 18.21 12.95 -6.73
C PRO A 20 17.83 14.26 -7.43
N ARG A 21 16.54 14.57 -7.41
CA ARG A 21 15.99 15.85 -7.89
C ARG A 21 15.05 16.41 -6.85
N THR A 22 14.99 17.73 -6.74
CA THR A 22 14.01 18.40 -5.88
C THR A 22 12.64 18.30 -6.55
N GLU A 23 11.69 17.70 -5.85
CA GLU A 23 10.30 17.61 -6.28
C GLU A 23 9.37 18.08 -5.16
N HIS A 24 8.33 18.81 -5.53
CA HIS A 24 7.28 19.19 -4.59
C HIS A 24 6.27 18.07 -4.45
N VAL A 25 5.95 17.72 -3.21
CA VAL A 25 4.92 16.73 -2.89
C VAL A 25 3.87 17.40 -2.00
N ASN A 26 2.61 17.32 -2.40
CA ASN A 26 1.50 17.84 -1.62
C ASN A 26 1.33 17.07 -0.31
N VAL A 27 0.64 17.67 0.66
CA VAL A 27 0.32 17.00 1.92
C VAL A 27 -0.48 15.72 1.69
N PHE A 28 -0.13 14.68 2.41
CA PHE A 28 -0.83 13.39 2.38
C PHE A 28 -0.74 12.69 3.73
N ALA A 29 -1.60 11.72 3.94
CA ALA A 29 -1.53 10.87 5.13
C ALA A 29 -1.30 9.43 4.70
N ILE A 30 -0.23 8.80 5.15
CA ILE A 30 0.17 7.45 4.77
C ILE A 30 0.10 6.51 5.96
N ALA A 31 -0.32 5.28 5.74
CA ALA A 31 -0.32 4.27 6.78
C ALA A 31 1.11 4.03 7.29
N ARG A 32 1.27 4.05 8.60
CA ARG A 32 2.56 3.81 9.26
C ARG A 32 3.11 2.43 8.96
N LYS A 33 2.20 1.44 8.88
CA LYS A 33 2.52 0.04 8.57
C LYS A 33 1.90 -0.40 7.25
N PRO A 34 2.47 -1.41 6.59
CA PRO A 34 1.78 -2.08 5.50
C PRO A 34 0.46 -2.69 5.99
N VAL A 35 -0.48 -2.91 5.07
CA VAL A 35 -1.73 -3.61 5.40
C VAL A 35 -1.40 -4.98 6.00
N THR A 36 -2.02 -5.29 7.13
CA THR A 36 -1.77 -6.53 7.86
C THR A 36 -2.65 -7.67 7.38
N VAL A 37 -2.26 -8.90 7.71
CA VAL A 37 -3.07 -10.10 7.43
C VAL A 37 -4.47 -9.96 8.04
N ALA A 38 -4.58 -9.45 9.27
CA ALA A 38 -5.87 -9.26 9.94
C ALA A 38 -6.76 -8.24 9.21
N GLU A 39 -6.20 -7.11 8.79
CA GLU A 39 -6.93 -6.08 8.05
C GLU A 39 -7.39 -6.60 6.68
N TYR A 40 -6.53 -7.32 5.99
CA TYR A 40 -6.85 -7.89 4.68
C TYR A 40 -7.88 -9.02 4.77
N ALA A 41 -7.84 -9.83 5.81
CA ALA A 41 -8.85 -10.86 6.07
C ALA A 41 -10.25 -10.27 6.23
N MET A 42 -10.38 -9.13 6.90
CA MET A 42 -11.67 -8.42 7.00
C MET A 42 -12.23 -8.01 5.64
N PHE A 43 -11.37 -7.59 4.74
CA PHE A 43 -11.75 -7.27 3.37
C PHE A 43 -12.22 -8.51 2.60
N VAL A 44 -11.52 -9.62 2.72
CA VAL A 44 -11.89 -10.89 2.07
C VAL A 44 -13.22 -11.40 2.61
N ASP A 45 -13.43 -11.39 3.92
CA ASP A 45 -14.67 -11.79 4.55
C ASP A 45 -15.83 -10.87 4.14
N GLY A 46 -15.58 -9.56 4.08
CA GLY A 46 -16.58 -8.59 3.62
C GLY A 46 -16.97 -8.77 2.14
N LYS A 47 -16.07 -9.28 1.32
CA LYS A 47 -16.34 -9.58 -0.10
C LYS A 47 -17.23 -10.79 -0.31
N SER A 48 -17.22 -11.77 0.57
CA SER A 48 -18.13 -12.89 0.47
C SER A 48 -19.61 -12.46 0.53
N HIS A 49 -19.84 -11.22 0.94
CA HIS A 49 -21.15 -10.56 1.01
C HIS A 49 -21.22 -9.31 0.11
N GLY A 50 -20.17 -9.03 -0.68
CA GLY A 50 -20.04 -7.83 -1.52
C GLY A 50 -20.56 -8.01 -2.95
N PRO A 51 -20.51 -6.95 -3.77
CA PRO A 51 -21.01 -7.00 -5.13
C PRO A 51 -20.30 -8.09 -5.98
N PRO A 52 -21.04 -8.76 -6.85
CA PRO A 52 -20.49 -9.84 -7.67
C PRO A 52 -19.34 -9.34 -8.56
N GLY A 53 -18.28 -10.12 -8.68
CA GLY A 53 -17.21 -9.90 -9.63
C GLY A 53 -15.82 -9.62 -9.04
N VAL A 54 -15.68 -9.65 -7.73
CA VAL A 54 -14.36 -9.55 -7.11
C VAL A 54 -14.00 -10.92 -6.55
N GLY A 55 -13.27 -11.69 -7.33
CA GLY A 55 -12.77 -13.00 -6.91
C GLY A 55 -11.87 -12.93 -5.67
N ALA A 56 -11.53 -14.08 -5.15
CA ALA A 56 -10.49 -14.16 -4.13
C ALA A 56 -9.22 -13.46 -4.65
N PRO A 57 -8.46 -12.77 -3.78
CA PRO A 57 -7.25 -12.09 -4.22
C PRO A 57 -6.31 -13.05 -4.94
N ASP A 58 -5.85 -12.65 -6.13
CA ASP A 58 -4.87 -13.43 -6.87
C ASP A 58 -3.57 -13.48 -6.04
N GLY A 59 -3.04 -14.66 -5.81
CA GLY A 59 -1.82 -14.87 -5.04
C GLY A 59 -2.00 -14.88 -3.52
N ALA A 60 -3.18 -14.57 -3.00
CA ALA A 60 -3.44 -14.79 -1.58
C ALA A 60 -3.61 -16.28 -1.31
N GLY A 61 -2.91 -16.80 -0.31
CA GLY A 61 -3.03 -18.17 0.12
C GLY A 61 -4.44 -18.53 0.59
N ALA A 62 -4.71 -19.81 0.78
CA ALA A 62 -5.97 -20.28 1.31
C ALA A 62 -6.27 -19.68 2.68
N PRO A 63 -7.56 -19.48 3.05
CA PRO A 63 -7.91 -18.90 4.35
C PRO A 63 -7.23 -19.55 5.57
N GLU A 64 -7.03 -20.87 5.51
CA GLU A 64 -6.34 -21.59 6.59
C GLU A 64 -4.84 -21.25 6.69
N GLU A 65 -4.23 -20.84 5.60
CA GLU A 65 -2.83 -20.37 5.60
C GLU A 65 -2.71 -18.99 6.26
N TRP A 66 -3.72 -18.16 6.07
CA TRP A 66 -3.76 -16.84 6.70
C TRP A 66 -3.93 -16.92 8.21
N GLU A 67 -4.70 -17.84 8.68
CA GLU A 67 -4.87 -18.07 10.13
C GLU A 67 -3.57 -18.50 10.81
N ARG A 68 -2.67 -19.13 10.09
CA ARG A 68 -1.35 -19.56 10.60
C ARG A 68 -0.33 -18.42 10.61
N LYS A 69 -0.50 -17.40 9.77
CA LYS A 69 0.36 -16.21 9.79
C LYS A 69 0.02 -15.37 11.00
N ARG A 70 1.03 -14.67 11.53
CA ARG A 70 0.77 -13.67 12.55
C ARG A 70 -0.20 -12.64 11.98
N ARG A 71 -1.29 -12.39 12.70
CA ARG A 71 -2.32 -11.45 12.24
C ARG A 71 -1.82 -10.01 12.10
N ASP A 72 -0.82 -9.63 12.86
CA ASP A 72 -0.18 -8.32 12.81
C ASP A 72 0.94 -8.21 11.78
N ALA A 73 1.29 -9.31 11.10
CA ALA A 73 2.27 -9.29 10.04
C ALA A 73 1.72 -8.66 8.76
N PRO A 74 2.58 -8.05 7.92
CA PRO A 74 2.16 -7.56 6.62
C PRO A 74 1.57 -8.66 5.75
N VAL A 75 0.48 -8.38 5.05
CA VAL A 75 -0.06 -9.29 4.04
C VAL A 75 0.87 -9.28 2.82
N ASP A 76 1.12 -10.45 2.26
CA ASP A 76 1.92 -10.59 1.03
C ASP A 76 1.18 -11.41 -0.03
N GLY A 77 1.76 -11.51 -1.21
CA GLY A 77 1.14 -12.22 -2.32
C GLY A 77 -0.06 -11.50 -2.93
N VAL A 78 -0.13 -10.20 -2.78
CA VAL A 78 -1.27 -9.38 -3.23
C VAL A 78 -0.96 -8.77 -4.59
N SER A 79 -1.89 -8.90 -5.54
CA SER A 79 -1.79 -8.24 -6.84
C SER A 79 -2.10 -6.74 -6.72
N TRP A 80 -1.67 -5.97 -7.72
CA TRP A 80 -2.01 -4.54 -7.77
C TRP A 80 -3.53 -4.31 -7.83
N ALA A 81 -4.23 -5.11 -8.61
CA ALA A 81 -5.68 -5.03 -8.73
C ALA A 81 -6.39 -5.28 -7.40
N ASP A 82 -5.91 -6.26 -6.63
CA ASP A 82 -6.45 -6.56 -5.31
C ASP A 82 -6.17 -5.45 -4.32
N ALA A 83 -4.97 -4.87 -4.34
CA ALA A 83 -4.62 -3.73 -3.51
C ALA A 83 -5.53 -2.51 -3.78
N VAL A 84 -5.79 -2.21 -5.05
CA VAL A 84 -6.71 -1.13 -5.45
C VAL A 84 -8.14 -1.44 -5.00
N THR A 85 -8.57 -2.69 -5.11
CA THR A 85 -9.91 -3.11 -4.69
C THR A 85 -10.06 -3.01 -3.17
N TYR A 86 -9.02 -3.35 -2.40
CA TYR A 86 -8.99 -3.12 -0.96
C TYR A 86 -9.18 -1.64 -0.61
N CYS A 87 -8.47 -0.75 -1.30
CA CYS A 87 -8.62 0.70 -1.09
C CYS A 87 -10.05 1.18 -1.37
N ARG A 88 -10.68 0.67 -2.42
CA ARG A 88 -12.08 0.98 -2.73
C ARG A 88 -13.05 0.49 -1.65
N TRP A 89 -12.85 -0.75 -1.21
CA TRP A 89 -13.65 -1.32 -0.13
C TRP A 89 -13.55 -0.50 1.15
N LEU A 90 -12.33 -0.11 1.52
CA LEU A 90 -12.10 0.72 2.70
C LEU A 90 -12.73 2.12 2.54
N THR A 91 -12.65 2.70 1.35
CA THR A 91 -13.28 3.99 1.02
C THR A 91 -14.80 3.93 1.19
N VAL A 92 -15.44 2.90 0.66
CA VAL A 92 -16.89 2.71 0.77
C VAL A 92 -17.30 2.50 2.24
N GLY A 93 -16.54 1.68 2.95
CA GLY A 93 -16.87 1.33 4.34
C GLY A 93 -16.66 2.46 5.34
N THR A 94 -15.74 3.37 5.07
CA THR A 94 -15.40 4.46 6.01
C THR A 94 -15.93 5.83 5.58
N GLY A 95 -16.26 5.99 4.31
CA GLY A 95 -16.60 7.30 3.73
C GLY A 95 -15.39 8.23 3.54
N ARG A 96 -14.17 7.74 3.74
CA ARG A 96 -12.92 8.47 3.52
C ARG A 96 -12.21 7.91 2.30
N ILE A 97 -11.56 8.76 1.52
CA ILE A 97 -10.84 8.30 0.31
C ILE A 97 -9.54 7.63 0.71
N TYR A 98 -9.39 6.38 0.31
CA TYR A 98 -8.16 5.61 0.43
C TYR A 98 -7.66 5.20 -0.95
N ARG A 99 -6.35 5.22 -1.12
CA ARG A 99 -5.67 4.85 -2.37
C ARG A 99 -4.27 4.32 -2.10
N LEU A 100 -3.63 3.78 -3.11
CA LEU A 100 -2.19 3.52 -3.05
C LEU A 100 -1.42 4.84 -3.11
N PRO A 101 -0.24 4.93 -2.47
CA PRO A 101 0.66 6.07 -2.64
C PRO A 101 1.17 6.14 -4.08
N ASP A 102 1.45 7.33 -4.59
CA ASP A 102 2.34 7.43 -5.73
C ASP A 102 3.80 7.20 -5.30
N GLU A 103 4.70 7.00 -6.26
CA GLU A 103 6.09 6.67 -5.93
C GLU A 103 6.82 7.80 -5.18
N ARG A 104 6.45 9.06 -5.42
CA ARG A 104 7.05 10.22 -4.75
C ARG A 104 6.57 10.34 -3.31
N GLU A 105 5.30 10.12 -3.07
CA GLU A 105 4.73 10.08 -1.72
C GLU A 105 5.39 8.98 -0.89
N TRP A 106 5.50 7.79 -1.46
CA TRP A 106 6.12 6.65 -0.79
C TRP A 106 7.60 6.93 -0.45
N GLU A 107 8.37 7.42 -1.41
CA GLU A 107 9.79 7.71 -1.21
C GLU A 107 10.01 8.83 -0.18
N LYS A 108 9.23 9.92 -0.27
CA LYS A 108 9.29 11.02 0.71
C LYS A 108 9.06 10.51 2.13
N ALA A 109 8.01 9.73 2.33
CA ALA A 109 7.70 9.16 3.64
C ALA A 109 8.78 8.19 4.12
N ALA A 110 9.30 7.34 3.24
CA ALA A 110 10.35 6.37 3.58
C ALA A 110 11.67 7.03 3.98
N ARG A 111 11.98 8.19 3.40
CA ARG A 111 13.19 8.94 3.72
C ARG A 111 13.08 9.79 5.00
N MET A 112 11.88 9.97 5.52
CA MET A 112 11.65 10.69 6.79
C MET A 112 11.81 9.73 7.97
N PRO A 113 12.85 9.87 8.81
CA PRO A 113 13.08 8.94 9.92
C PRO A 113 11.87 8.82 10.86
N GLY A 114 11.53 7.60 11.23
CA GLY A 114 10.44 7.32 12.17
C GLY A 114 9.02 7.46 11.61
N THR A 115 8.87 7.75 10.32
CA THR A 115 7.55 7.91 9.68
C THR A 115 6.93 6.56 9.35
N LEU A 116 7.66 5.68 8.69
CA LEU A 116 7.19 4.36 8.29
C LEU A 116 7.83 3.26 9.11
N GLU A 117 7.04 2.27 9.47
CA GLU A 117 7.49 1.04 10.13
C GLU A 117 7.50 -0.12 9.12
N GLU A 118 8.26 -1.15 9.43
CA GLU A 118 8.38 -2.38 8.64
C GLU A 118 8.82 -2.15 7.18
N LEU A 119 9.69 -1.16 6.98
CA LEU A 119 10.36 -0.94 5.71
C LEU A 119 11.33 -2.11 5.43
N GLY A 120 11.34 -2.58 4.19
CA GLY A 120 12.21 -3.68 3.78
C GLY A 120 11.61 -5.08 3.97
N ALA A 121 10.51 -5.22 4.69
CA ALA A 121 9.82 -6.51 4.83
C ALA A 121 9.16 -6.96 3.52
N LEU A 122 8.72 -6.01 2.72
CA LEU A 122 7.99 -6.24 1.48
C LEU A 122 8.49 -5.32 0.36
N ARG A 123 8.25 -5.74 -0.87
CA ARG A 123 8.10 -4.82 -1.99
C ARG A 123 6.66 -4.31 -1.95
N GLU A 124 6.46 -3.02 -2.15
CA GLU A 124 5.17 -2.38 -1.94
C GLU A 124 4.64 -1.73 -3.21
N TRP A 125 3.36 -1.97 -3.51
CA TRP A 125 2.68 -1.38 -4.64
C TRP A 125 2.57 0.14 -4.51
N THR A 126 2.80 0.82 -5.63
CA THR A 126 2.45 2.23 -5.80
C THR A 126 1.38 2.38 -6.88
N ASN A 127 0.79 3.56 -6.95
CA ASN A 127 -0.15 3.90 -8.02
C ASN A 127 0.55 4.45 -9.27
N SER A 128 1.88 4.48 -9.27
CA SER A 128 2.66 4.97 -10.39
C SER A 128 2.81 3.91 -11.47
N TRP A 129 2.77 4.36 -12.71
CA TRP A 129 2.91 3.53 -13.91
C TRP A 129 4.12 4.00 -14.70
N GLN A 130 5.00 3.08 -15.07
CA GLN A 130 6.17 3.39 -15.88
C GLN A 130 6.63 2.18 -16.68
N ASN A 131 7.12 2.41 -17.89
CA ASN A 131 7.66 1.36 -18.76
C ASN A 131 6.70 0.16 -18.96
N GLY A 132 5.41 0.43 -19.04
CA GLY A 132 4.39 -0.62 -19.26
C GLY A 132 4.02 -1.42 -18.02
N GLY A 133 4.41 -0.99 -16.82
CA GLY A 133 4.10 -1.68 -15.57
C GLY A 133 3.89 -0.77 -14.37
N ARG A 134 3.30 -1.33 -13.34
CA ARG A 134 3.16 -0.65 -12.04
C ARG A 134 4.49 -0.67 -11.30
N VAL A 135 4.80 0.43 -10.63
CA VAL A 135 6.03 0.60 -9.87
C VAL A 135 5.88 0.02 -8.47
N LEU A 136 6.81 -0.84 -8.09
CA LEU A 136 7.02 -1.30 -6.72
C LEU A 136 8.16 -0.51 -6.08
N ARG A 137 8.09 -0.33 -4.78
CA ARG A 137 9.15 0.27 -3.96
C ARG A 137 9.57 -0.67 -2.85
N THR A 138 10.80 -0.54 -2.42
CA THR A 138 11.37 -1.31 -1.31
C THR A 138 12.09 -0.39 -0.32
N GLY A 139 12.03 -0.72 0.96
CA GLY A 139 12.71 0.05 1.99
C GLY A 139 14.24 -0.07 1.98
N GLU A 140 14.79 -1.06 1.28
CA GLU A 140 16.25 -1.21 1.15
C GLU A 140 16.86 -0.08 0.32
N ASP A 141 16.17 0.33 -0.73
CA ASP A 141 16.54 1.48 -1.54
C ASP A 141 15.27 2.25 -1.93
N PRO A 142 14.94 3.32 -1.18
CA PRO A 142 13.71 4.06 -1.41
C PRO A 142 13.58 4.71 -2.80
N ALA A 143 14.68 4.95 -3.50
CA ALA A 143 14.69 5.52 -4.84
C ALA A 143 14.56 4.46 -5.94
N ALA A 144 14.83 3.19 -5.62
CA ALA A 144 14.80 2.13 -6.62
C ALA A 144 13.36 1.84 -7.07
N ARG A 145 13.20 1.69 -8.36
CA ARG A 145 11.96 1.23 -8.99
C ARG A 145 12.09 -0.24 -9.33
N VAL A 146 11.16 -1.02 -8.82
CA VAL A 146 11.04 -2.44 -9.14
C VAL A 146 9.75 -2.63 -9.91
N PHE A 147 9.79 -3.41 -10.98
CA PHE A 147 8.59 -3.74 -11.75
C PHE A 147 8.09 -5.12 -11.35
N ALA A 148 6.79 -5.25 -11.20
CA ALA A 148 6.19 -6.52 -10.86
C ALA A 148 6.36 -7.53 -11.99
N GLY A 149 6.90 -8.71 -11.63
CA GLY A 149 6.80 -9.90 -12.44
C GLY A 149 5.54 -10.69 -12.07
N GLU A 150 5.49 -11.95 -12.47
CA GLU A 150 4.39 -12.86 -12.11
C GLU A 150 4.50 -13.35 -10.66
N ASP A 151 5.70 -13.31 -10.07
CA ASP A 151 5.93 -13.74 -8.69
C ASP A 151 5.56 -12.61 -7.73
N LEU A 152 4.48 -12.83 -6.97
CA LEU A 152 3.97 -11.90 -5.97
C LEU A 152 4.47 -12.21 -4.54
N ALA A 153 5.40 -13.16 -4.37
CA ALA A 153 5.98 -13.46 -3.07
C ALA A 153 6.63 -12.19 -2.49
N HIS A 154 6.34 -11.90 -1.23
CA HIS A 154 6.81 -10.70 -0.53
C HIS A 154 6.37 -9.37 -1.17
N VAL A 155 5.26 -9.37 -1.91
CA VAL A 155 4.64 -8.17 -2.45
C VAL A 155 3.39 -7.84 -1.64
N GLY A 156 3.38 -6.66 -1.05
CA GLY A 156 2.26 -6.12 -0.29
C GLY A 156 2.05 -4.65 -0.61
N PHE A 157 1.44 -3.92 0.30
CA PHE A 157 1.13 -2.52 0.07
C PHE A 157 0.81 -1.81 1.38
N ARG A 158 0.96 -0.50 1.36
CA ARG A 158 0.36 0.39 2.37
C ARG A 158 -0.53 1.41 1.69
N ILE A 159 -1.39 2.04 2.45
CA ILE A 159 -2.41 2.91 1.91
C ILE A 159 -2.12 4.37 2.24
N VAL A 160 -2.64 5.26 1.40
CA VAL A 160 -2.72 6.70 1.64
C VAL A 160 -4.18 7.07 1.84
N ARG A 161 -4.45 7.85 2.88
CA ARG A 161 -5.74 8.51 3.08
C ARG A 161 -5.70 9.88 2.43
N GLY A 162 -6.66 10.14 1.55
CA GLY A 162 -6.82 11.46 0.94
C GLY A 162 -7.06 12.52 2.02
N MET A 163 -6.34 13.63 1.92
CA MET A 163 -6.63 14.79 2.74
C MET A 163 -7.84 15.47 2.12
N THR A 164 -8.96 15.49 2.82
CA THR A 164 -10.10 16.30 2.42
C THR A 164 -9.70 17.75 2.57
N GLY A 165 -9.23 18.35 1.48
CA GLY A 165 -9.14 19.79 1.38
C GLY A 165 -10.56 20.36 1.40
N ARG A 166 -10.80 21.23 2.32
CA ARG A 166 -11.91 22.18 2.16
C ARG A 166 -11.47 23.25 1.21
#